data_ab361e6ccf0b465374e554da7c8c67ed
#
_entry.id   ab361e6ccf0b465374e554da7c8c67ed
#
_cell.length_a   1.000
_cell.length_b   1.000
_cell.length_c   1.000
_cell.angle_alpha   90.00
_cell.angle_beta   90.00
_cell.angle_gamma   90.00
#
_symmetry.space_group_name_H-M   'P 1'
#
loop_
_entity.id
_entity.type
_entity.pdbx_description
1 polymer ?
#
loop_
_entity_poly.entity_id
_entity_poly.type
_entity_poly.pdbx_seq_one_letter_code
_entity_poly.pdbx_strand_id
1 'polypeptide(L)'
;IRPIIEHVDLLLVREGEKVQVDVSLIIVGEAERGSLLNQDLQSLTVMAPATDIPTEFEVSVEGLEIGAQVLVSDITLPDGVESTIDTDTLIVSVNAPVVEEEEDETEEGVEGEESDDDAEGDDTEE
;
A
#
# COMPACT_ATOMS: atom_id res chain seq x y z
N ILE A 1 -7.36 -32.82 0.58
CA ILE A 1 -8.06 -31.55 0.84
C ILE A 1 -9.19 -31.43 -0.16
N ARG A 2 -10.40 -31.42 0.32
CA ARG A 2 -11.58 -31.21 -0.52
C ARG A 2 -11.84 -29.71 -0.64
N PRO A 3 -12.03 -29.15 -1.84
CA PRO A 3 -12.46 -27.77 -1.99
C PRO A 3 -13.85 -27.61 -1.38
N ILE A 4 -13.98 -26.66 -0.48
CA ILE A 4 -15.26 -26.31 0.14
C ILE A 4 -15.75 -25.06 -0.57
N ILE A 5 -16.95 -25.14 -1.16
CA ILE A 5 -17.64 -23.98 -1.73
C ILE A 5 -18.53 -23.42 -0.63
N GLU A 6 -18.24 -22.20 -0.18
CA GLU A 6 -19.01 -21.55 0.88
C GLU A 6 -20.30 -20.91 0.35
N HIS A 7 -20.22 -20.27 -0.80
CA HIS A 7 -21.37 -19.66 -1.47
C HIS A 7 -21.16 -19.58 -2.97
N VAL A 8 -22.23 -19.39 -3.69
CA VAL A 8 -22.25 -19.15 -5.13
C VAL A 8 -23.21 -18.02 -5.41
N ASP A 9 -22.69 -16.95 -6.01
CA ASP A 9 -23.48 -15.80 -6.43
C ASP A 9 -23.81 -15.91 -7.91
N LEU A 10 -25.09 -15.81 -8.26
CA LEU A 10 -25.57 -15.88 -9.63
C LEU A 10 -26.18 -14.55 -10.03
N LEU A 11 -25.66 -13.96 -11.10
CA LEU A 11 -26.18 -12.73 -11.69
C LEU A 11 -26.73 -13.02 -13.08
N LEU A 12 -28.00 -12.65 -13.31
CA LEU A 12 -28.61 -12.75 -14.63
C LEU A 12 -28.18 -11.56 -15.49
N VAL A 13 -27.51 -11.85 -16.58
CA VAL A 13 -26.99 -10.85 -17.53
C VAL A 13 -27.42 -11.17 -18.96
N ARG A 14 -27.44 -10.14 -19.81
CA ARG A 14 -27.70 -10.29 -21.25
C ARG A 14 -26.38 -10.29 -22.01
N GLU A 15 -26.35 -11.00 -23.13
CA GLU A 15 -25.19 -10.96 -24.01
C GLU A 15 -24.90 -9.54 -24.49
N GLY A 16 -23.65 -9.11 -24.34
CA GLY A 16 -23.21 -7.76 -24.70
C GLY A 16 -23.40 -6.70 -23.61
N GLU A 17 -23.93 -7.07 -22.44
CA GLU A 17 -24.03 -6.19 -21.30
C GLU A 17 -22.70 -6.20 -20.53
N LYS A 18 -22.16 -5.01 -20.24
CA LYS A 18 -21.01 -4.85 -19.38
C LYS A 18 -21.47 -4.79 -17.92
N VAL A 19 -20.82 -5.53 -17.06
CA VAL A 19 -21.07 -5.54 -15.62
C VAL A 19 -19.85 -5.02 -14.88
N GLN A 20 -20.10 -4.35 -13.80
CA GLN A 20 -19.04 -3.90 -12.89
C GLN A 20 -18.68 -5.05 -11.96
N VAL A 21 -17.42 -5.41 -11.94
CA VAL A 21 -16.90 -6.49 -11.10
C VAL A 21 -15.59 -6.06 -10.45
N ASP A 22 -15.35 -6.58 -9.25
CA ASP A 22 -14.09 -6.40 -8.55
C ASP A 22 -13.19 -7.62 -8.82
N VAL A 23 -12.08 -7.38 -9.47
CA VAL A 23 -11.11 -8.41 -9.85
C VAL A 23 -9.89 -8.31 -8.95
N SER A 24 -9.45 -9.44 -8.43
CA SER A 24 -8.27 -9.52 -7.56
C SER A 24 -6.98 -9.21 -8.33
N LEU A 25 -6.08 -8.49 -7.69
CA LEU A 25 -4.74 -8.19 -8.23
C LEU A 25 -3.74 -9.13 -7.58
N ILE A 26 -3.01 -9.88 -8.41
CA ILE A 26 -1.95 -10.78 -7.97
C ILE A 26 -0.61 -10.22 -8.39
N ILE A 27 0.30 -10.07 -7.44
CA ILE A 27 1.66 -9.64 -7.70
C ILE A 27 2.47 -10.84 -8.19
N VAL A 28 3.07 -10.71 -9.36
CA VAL A 28 3.90 -11.74 -9.99
C VAL A 28 5.32 -11.21 -10.16
N GLY A 29 6.28 -12.04 -9.88
CA GLY A 29 7.70 -11.71 -9.99
C GLY A 29 8.30 -11.26 -8.68
N GLU A 30 9.59 -10.96 -8.73
CA GLU A 30 10.38 -10.48 -7.61
C GLU A 30 10.97 -9.12 -7.96
N ALA A 31 10.73 -8.14 -7.08
CA ALA A 31 11.41 -6.86 -7.16
C ALA A 31 12.88 -6.98 -6.72
N GLU A 32 13.64 -5.91 -6.82
CA GLU A 32 15.03 -5.87 -6.42
C GLU A 32 15.24 -6.38 -4.99
N ARG A 33 16.33 -7.13 -4.79
CA ARG A 33 16.66 -7.67 -3.48
C ARG A 33 16.81 -6.57 -2.42
N GLY A 34 16.13 -6.76 -1.31
CA GLY A 34 16.12 -5.78 -0.23
C GLY A 34 15.06 -4.69 -0.41
N SER A 35 14.18 -4.78 -1.41
CA SER A 35 13.04 -3.89 -1.54
C SER A 35 11.84 -4.39 -0.73
N LEU A 36 11.03 -3.45 -0.29
CA LEU A 36 9.74 -3.71 0.36
C LEU A 36 8.63 -3.38 -0.63
N LEU A 37 7.84 -4.39 -0.97
CA LEU A 37 6.64 -4.21 -1.78
C LEU A 37 5.48 -3.78 -0.89
N ASN A 38 4.90 -2.65 -1.20
CA ASN A 38 3.67 -2.19 -0.59
C ASN A 38 2.54 -2.23 -1.62
N GLN A 39 1.54 -3.07 -1.35
CA GLN A 39 0.36 -3.18 -2.19
C GLN A 39 -0.74 -2.27 -1.64
N ASP A 40 -1.04 -1.20 -2.35
CA ASP A 40 -2.07 -0.24 -1.96
C ASP A 40 -3.47 -0.70 -2.36
N LEU A 41 -3.58 -1.37 -3.53
CA LEU A 41 -4.83 -1.95 -4.02
C LEU A 41 -4.72 -3.47 -4.15
N GLN A 42 -5.67 -4.18 -3.57
CA GLN A 42 -5.78 -5.64 -3.66
C GLN A 42 -6.77 -6.11 -4.72
N SER A 43 -7.68 -5.23 -5.10
CA SER A 43 -8.68 -5.49 -6.13
C SER A 43 -8.90 -4.26 -7.00
N LEU A 44 -9.22 -4.49 -8.24
CA LEU A 44 -9.52 -3.46 -9.23
C LEU A 44 -10.96 -3.60 -9.69
N THR A 45 -11.73 -2.53 -9.54
CA THR A 45 -13.10 -2.48 -10.06
C THR A 45 -13.07 -2.16 -11.55
N VAL A 46 -13.57 -3.08 -12.35
CA VAL A 46 -13.59 -2.97 -13.81
C VAL A 46 -14.98 -3.23 -14.37
N MET A 47 -15.22 -2.68 -15.55
CA MET A 47 -16.37 -3.00 -16.38
C MET A 47 -15.95 -4.08 -17.39
N ALA A 48 -16.46 -5.27 -17.23
CA ALA A 48 -16.21 -6.39 -18.12
C ALA A 48 -17.47 -6.89 -18.80
N PRO A 49 -17.37 -7.46 -20.01
CA PRO A 49 -18.51 -8.12 -20.62
C PRO A 49 -18.91 -9.33 -19.77
N ALA A 50 -20.21 -9.49 -19.55
CA ALA A 50 -20.72 -10.55 -18.68
C ALA A 50 -20.39 -11.97 -19.13
N THR A 51 -20.00 -12.12 -20.40
CA THR A 51 -19.59 -13.40 -20.99
C THR A 51 -18.12 -13.75 -20.77
N ASP A 52 -17.30 -12.74 -20.42
CA ASP A 52 -15.85 -12.92 -20.25
C ASP A 52 -15.34 -12.03 -19.13
N ILE A 53 -15.63 -12.48 -17.91
CA ILE A 53 -15.22 -11.79 -16.68
C ILE A 53 -13.86 -12.35 -16.26
N PRO A 54 -12.81 -11.51 -16.19
CA PRO A 54 -11.51 -11.95 -15.68
C PRO A 54 -11.61 -12.27 -14.18
N THR A 55 -10.94 -13.31 -13.75
CA THR A 55 -10.92 -13.72 -12.34
C THR A 55 -9.85 -12.99 -11.54
N GLU A 56 -8.73 -12.69 -12.20
CA GLU A 56 -7.55 -12.08 -11.60
C GLU A 56 -6.76 -11.30 -12.63
N PHE A 57 -6.04 -10.28 -12.18
CA PHE A 57 -5.06 -9.56 -12.98
C PHE A 57 -3.68 -9.76 -12.39
N GLU A 58 -2.73 -10.09 -13.25
CA GLU A 58 -1.33 -10.22 -12.89
C GLU A 58 -0.64 -8.86 -12.96
N VAL A 59 -0.03 -8.45 -11.86
CA VAL A 59 0.79 -7.24 -11.75
C VAL A 59 2.24 -7.67 -11.67
N SER A 60 2.99 -7.48 -12.76
CA SER A 60 4.41 -7.80 -12.77
C SER A 60 5.21 -6.74 -12.03
N VAL A 61 5.97 -7.17 -11.05
CA VAL A 61 6.93 -6.32 -10.30
C VAL A 61 8.37 -6.74 -10.60
N GLU A 62 8.56 -7.62 -11.56
CA GLU A 62 9.87 -8.16 -11.91
C GLU A 62 10.82 -7.09 -12.46
N GLY A 63 11.98 -6.99 -11.85
CA GLY A 63 13.02 -6.04 -12.25
C GLY A 63 12.74 -4.57 -11.90
N LEU A 64 11.73 -4.31 -11.07
CA LEU A 64 11.47 -2.97 -10.58
C LEU A 64 12.49 -2.56 -9.51
N GLU A 65 13.02 -1.36 -9.67
CA GLU A 65 13.96 -0.75 -8.73
C GLU A 65 13.25 -0.15 -7.51
N ILE A 66 14.01 0.08 -6.46
CA ILE A 66 13.52 0.80 -5.28
C ILE A 66 13.06 2.19 -5.69
N GLY A 67 11.83 2.54 -5.29
CA GLY A 67 11.18 3.79 -5.68
C GLY A 67 10.28 3.67 -6.92
N ALA A 68 10.24 2.50 -7.57
CA ALA A 68 9.31 2.26 -8.67
C ALA A 68 7.86 2.17 -8.17
N GLN A 69 6.95 2.57 -9.04
CA GLN A 69 5.52 2.53 -8.78
C GLN A 69 4.82 1.85 -9.95
N VAL A 70 3.85 1.02 -9.65
CA VAL A 70 2.98 0.38 -10.64
C VAL A 70 1.60 1.01 -10.55
N LEU A 71 1.14 1.54 -11.66
CA LEU A 71 -0.15 2.19 -11.79
C LEU A 71 -1.16 1.26 -12.47
N VAL A 72 -2.43 1.62 -12.40
CA VAL A 72 -3.51 0.90 -13.11
C VAL A 72 -3.25 0.84 -14.61
N SER A 73 -2.61 1.87 -15.19
CA SER A 73 -2.22 1.93 -16.60
C SER A 73 -1.21 0.86 -17.03
N ASP A 74 -0.42 0.35 -16.10
CA ASP A 74 0.65 -0.63 -16.37
C ASP A 74 0.12 -2.08 -16.41
N ILE A 75 -1.12 -2.29 -15.96
CA ILE A 75 -1.77 -3.59 -16.03
C ILE A 75 -2.26 -3.87 -17.44
N THR A 76 -1.98 -5.06 -17.92
CA THR A 76 -2.53 -5.55 -19.18
C THR A 76 -4.00 -5.94 -18.97
N LEU A 77 -4.91 -5.07 -19.42
CA LEU A 77 -6.33 -5.35 -19.43
C LEU A 77 -6.69 -6.15 -20.69
N PRO A 78 -7.51 -7.19 -20.59
CA PRO A 78 -8.00 -7.92 -21.76
C PRO A 78 -9.00 -7.08 -22.58
N ASP A 79 -9.23 -7.50 -23.82
CA ASP A 79 -10.14 -6.81 -24.72
C ASP A 79 -11.56 -6.72 -24.15
N GLY A 80 -12.11 -5.52 -24.16
CA GLY A 80 -13.48 -5.27 -23.69
C GLY A 80 -13.59 -4.93 -22.19
N VAL A 81 -12.50 -5.01 -21.43
CA VAL A 81 -12.45 -4.63 -20.03
C VAL A 81 -12.02 -3.17 -19.91
N GLU A 82 -12.77 -2.40 -19.15
CA GLU A 82 -12.49 -0.99 -18.89
C GLU A 82 -12.35 -0.78 -17.38
N SER A 83 -11.27 -0.14 -16.95
CA SER A 83 -11.14 0.24 -15.54
C SER A 83 -12.14 1.33 -15.20
N THR A 84 -12.81 1.20 -14.07
CA THR A 84 -13.67 2.26 -13.52
C THR A 84 -12.88 3.25 -12.68
N ILE A 85 -11.70 2.83 -12.25
CA ILE A 85 -10.77 3.63 -11.46
C ILE A 85 -9.82 4.38 -12.40
N ASP A 86 -9.36 5.54 -11.95
CA ASP A 86 -8.40 6.35 -12.71
C ASP A 86 -7.12 5.56 -12.99
N THR A 87 -6.65 5.66 -14.23
CA THR A 87 -5.44 4.97 -14.71
C THR A 87 -4.17 5.37 -13.96
N ASP A 88 -4.19 6.54 -13.33
CA ASP A 88 -3.08 7.07 -12.53
C ASP A 88 -3.10 6.58 -11.07
N THR A 89 -4.04 5.70 -10.71
CA THR A 89 -4.11 5.15 -9.36
C THR A 89 -2.98 4.18 -9.10
N LEU A 90 -2.31 4.36 -7.96
CA LEU A 90 -1.21 3.52 -7.52
C LEU A 90 -1.72 2.15 -7.05
N ILE A 91 -1.11 1.09 -7.54
CA ILE A 91 -1.43 -0.29 -7.15
C ILE A 91 -0.37 -0.86 -6.23
N VAL A 92 0.88 -0.77 -6.66
CA VAL A 92 2.03 -1.29 -5.93
C VAL A 92 3.13 -0.24 -5.92
N SER A 93 3.76 -0.05 -4.77
CA SER A 93 4.97 0.75 -4.63
C SER A 93 6.12 -0.12 -4.11
N VAL A 94 7.29 0.11 -4.68
CA VAL A 94 8.53 -0.56 -4.27
C VAL A 94 9.33 0.41 -3.42
N ASN A 95 9.41 0.14 -2.13
CA ASN A 95 10.09 1.00 -1.17
C ASN A 95 11.42 0.39 -0.72
N ALA A 96 12.35 1.22 -0.30
CA ALA A 96 13.52 0.76 0.43
C ALA A 96 13.06 0.19 1.78
N PRO A 97 13.66 -0.91 2.25
CA PRO A 97 13.42 -1.37 3.59
C PRO A 97 13.87 -0.27 4.55
N VAL A 98 12.98 0.18 5.39
CA VAL A 98 13.34 1.01 6.53
C VAL A 98 14.07 0.09 7.49
N VAL A 99 15.39 0.16 7.51
CA VAL A 99 16.14 -0.32 8.65
C VAL A 99 15.80 0.68 9.74
N GLU A 100 14.90 0.33 10.62
CA GLU A 100 14.82 0.97 11.93
C GLU A 100 16.18 0.68 12.58
N GLU A 101 17.14 1.60 12.38
CA GLU A 101 18.20 1.75 13.35
C GLU A 101 17.44 2.12 14.61
N GLU A 102 17.31 1.17 15.51
CA GLU A 102 17.05 1.45 16.90
C GLU A 102 18.18 2.39 17.30
N GLU A 103 17.93 3.69 17.20
CA GLU A 103 18.72 4.67 17.91
C GLU A 103 18.49 4.30 19.38
N ASP A 104 19.44 3.54 19.89
CA ASP A 104 19.68 3.38 21.31
C ASP A 104 20.01 4.80 21.82
N GLU A 105 18.95 5.55 22.13
CA GLU A 105 19.05 6.76 22.90
C GLU A 105 19.54 6.33 24.27
N THR A 106 20.86 6.20 24.38
CA THR A 106 21.53 6.33 25.65
C THR A 106 21.24 7.72 26.15
N GLU A 107 20.23 7.83 26.99
CA GLU A 107 20.04 8.95 27.88
C GLU A 107 21.32 9.02 28.76
N GLU A 108 22.30 9.76 28.29
CA GLU A 108 23.26 10.35 29.20
C GLU A 108 22.51 11.44 29.94
N GLY A 109 22.20 11.10 31.18
CA GLY A 109 21.68 12.02 32.15
C GLY A 109 22.61 13.21 32.30
N VAL A 110 22.16 14.36 31.87
CA VAL A 110 22.75 15.61 32.26
C VAL A 110 22.31 15.87 33.68
N GLU A 111 23.20 15.59 34.59
CA GLU A 111 23.17 16.12 35.96
C GLU A 111 23.12 17.65 35.82
N GLY A 112 21.98 18.23 36.11
CA GLY A 112 21.84 19.66 36.30
C GLY A 112 22.55 20.08 37.57
N GLU A 113 23.60 20.85 37.43
CA GLU A 113 24.22 21.60 38.51
C GLU A 113 23.18 22.51 39.13
N GLU A 114 22.94 22.27 40.39
CA GLU A 114 22.40 23.23 41.35
C GLU A 114 23.32 24.45 41.38
N SER A 115 22.82 25.57 40.89
CA SER A 115 23.36 26.86 41.30
C SER A 115 22.43 27.47 42.33
N ASP A 116 22.83 27.23 43.54
CA ASP A 116 22.53 28.00 44.73
C ASP A 116 23.00 29.45 44.48
N ASP A 117 22.12 30.39 44.34
CA ASP A 117 22.42 31.81 44.46
C ASP A 117 21.46 32.46 45.45
N ASP A 118 22.00 32.44 46.64
CA ASP A 118 21.66 33.20 47.81
C ASP A 118 21.80 34.69 47.48
N ALA A 119 20.72 35.42 47.47
CA ALA A 119 20.77 36.89 47.51
C ALA A 119 19.83 37.38 48.58
N GLU A 120 20.40 37.54 49.75
CA GLU A 120 19.97 38.49 50.75
C GLU A 120 19.82 39.88 50.16
N GLY A 121 18.84 40.56 50.60
CA GLY A 121 18.63 41.99 50.40
C GLY A 121 17.37 42.40 51.09
N ASP A 122 17.41 42.53 52.32
CA ASP A 122 17.58 43.70 53.18
C ASP A 122 16.65 44.87 52.81
N ASP A 123 15.67 44.99 53.71
CA ASP A 123 15.45 46.17 54.58
C ASP A 123 14.91 47.45 53.95
N THR A 124 14.02 47.96 54.76
CA THR A 124 13.62 49.34 55.09
C THR A 124 12.23 49.77 54.58
N GLU A 125 11.35 49.83 55.56
CA GLU A 125 10.89 51.03 56.32
C GLU A 125 10.30 52.16 55.43
N GLU A 126 9.10 52.36 55.56
CA GLU A 126 8.26 53.39 56.21
C GLU A 126 6.81 53.30 55.74
#